data_679847a42e9e9fc33679e43540e701cc
#
_entry.id   679847a42e9e9fc33679e43540e701cc
#
_cell.length_a   1.000
_cell.length_b   1.000
_cell.length_c   1.000
_cell.angle_alpha   90.00
_cell.angle_beta   90.00
_cell.angle_gamma   90.00
#
_symmetry.space_group_name_H-M   'P 1'
#
loop_
_entity.id
_entity.type
_entity.pdbx_description
1 polymer ?
#
loop_
_entity_poly.entity_id
_entity_poly.type
_entity_poly.pdbx_seq_one_letter_code
_entity_poly.pdbx_strand_id
1 'polypeptide(L)'
;MYRTVRAYRAGTLGVMIDETGRLAPPVRTTVLTPSLQRSLLALRKVAPDVYGRCRTRWSCATLALTLKTKRGIELSAETMRRWLHEVGWVWKRAKLMAKDADPLRVERLARIRFGFERLQACEAMVFADERDIHLVPKVGAAWMPKGPQTTIMTPGQHQQHDLAGALELTTGRRLHGLGPRNTNALFRDRLTGLDVRYPAERYTRLYGVVDNDKIHKAKAVQQWLATHPRVMLLFLPTYCPRANPIERAFGDVHDCCTRNHQRKRLPALVADVEDHVRLNGPWKYTLSDLYYEPAVTAAVENIAAEKHAQVAA
;
A
#
# COMPACT_ATOMS: atom_id res chain seq x y z
N MET A 1 34.96 -17.31 5.92
CA MET A 1 36.31 -16.87 5.56
C MET A 1 37.03 -16.11 6.71
N TYR A 2 36.50 -15.03 7.28
CA TYR A 2 37.18 -14.25 8.34
C TYR A 2 37.54 -15.03 9.64
N ARG A 3 36.74 -15.98 10.07
CA ARG A 3 36.98 -16.74 11.31
C ARG A 3 38.18 -17.69 11.20
N THR A 4 38.28 -18.38 10.09
CA THR A 4 39.38 -19.32 9.79
C THR A 4 40.73 -18.57 9.68
N VAL A 5 40.72 -17.41 9.01
CA VAL A 5 41.93 -16.55 8.91
C VAL A 5 42.35 -16.01 10.28
N ARG A 6 41.40 -15.66 11.14
CA ARG A 6 41.72 -15.19 12.49
C ARG A 6 42.28 -16.30 13.38
N ALA A 7 41.69 -17.53 13.29
CA ALA A 7 42.17 -18.70 14.03
C ALA A 7 43.56 -19.13 13.55
N TYR A 8 43.81 -19.06 12.24
CA TYR A 8 45.13 -19.32 11.66
C TYR A 8 46.18 -18.32 12.20
N ARG A 9 45.89 -17.03 12.19
CA ARG A 9 46.78 -15.99 12.71
C ARG A 9 46.99 -16.09 14.21
N ALA A 10 46.05 -16.63 14.97
CA ALA A 10 46.15 -16.82 16.41
C ALA A 10 46.77 -18.19 16.77
N GLY A 11 47.18 -19.02 15.82
CA GLY A 11 47.70 -20.34 16.07
C GLY A 11 46.72 -21.34 16.67
N THR A 12 45.41 -21.02 16.65
CA THR A 12 44.33 -21.87 17.25
C THR A 12 43.52 -22.64 16.23
N LEU A 13 44.01 -22.80 14.99
CA LEU A 13 43.30 -23.47 13.93
C LEU A 13 42.96 -24.94 14.24
N GLY A 14 43.87 -25.65 14.89
CA GLY A 14 43.72 -27.05 15.30
C GLY A 14 42.56 -27.27 16.28
N VAL A 15 42.19 -26.30 17.09
CA VAL A 15 41.05 -26.36 18.03
C VAL A 15 39.71 -26.20 17.32
N MET A 16 39.73 -25.76 16.10
CA MET A 16 38.50 -25.56 15.28
C MET A 16 38.20 -26.72 14.33
N ILE A 17 39.05 -27.76 14.30
CA ILE A 17 38.90 -28.91 13.42
C ILE A 17 38.53 -30.10 14.31
N ASP A 18 37.47 -30.85 13.96
CA ASP A 18 37.10 -32.09 14.64
C ASP A 18 37.99 -33.25 14.23
N GLU A 19 37.84 -34.41 14.87
CA GLU A 19 38.61 -35.63 14.62
C GLU A 19 38.49 -36.10 13.15
N THR A 20 37.50 -35.64 12.41
CA THR A 20 37.28 -35.96 11.00
C THR A 20 37.90 -34.94 10.03
N GLY A 21 38.64 -33.95 10.53
CA GLY A 21 39.23 -32.87 9.76
C GLY A 21 38.24 -31.78 9.29
N ARG A 22 37.02 -31.80 9.81
CA ARG A 22 36.01 -30.78 9.53
C ARG A 22 36.05 -29.66 10.58
N LEU A 23 35.67 -28.43 10.18
CA LEU A 23 35.52 -27.33 11.12
C LEU A 23 34.49 -27.71 12.20
N ALA A 24 34.95 -27.84 13.42
CA ALA A 24 34.08 -28.09 14.57
C ALA A 24 33.00 -27.03 14.64
N PRO A 25 31.74 -27.39 14.84
CA PRO A 25 30.68 -26.42 15.02
C PRO A 25 31.03 -25.53 16.21
N PRO A 26 30.83 -24.21 16.13
CA PRO A 26 31.16 -23.30 17.22
C PRO A 26 30.43 -23.73 18.48
N VAL A 27 31.17 -24.00 19.55
CA VAL A 27 30.58 -24.28 20.87
C VAL A 27 29.61 -23.14 21.21
N ARG A 28 28.33 -23.47 21.32
CA ARG A 28 27.33 -22.50 21.74
C ARG A 28 27.57 -22.19 23.22
N THR A 29 28.21 -21.08 23.50
CA THR A 29 28.48 -20.63 24.87
C THR A 29 27.21 -20.23 25.63
N THR A 30 26.11 -20.03 24.92
CA THR A 30 24.82 -19.65 25.52
C THR A 30 23.67 -20.34 24.78
N VAL A 31 22.89 -21.11 25.50
CA VAL A 31 21.72 -21.84 24.98
C VAL A 31 20.45 -21.08 25.33
N LEU A 32 19.50 -21.02 24.42
CA LEU A 32 18.18 -20.43 24.68
C LEU A 32 17.36 -21.36 25.56
N THR A 33 17.44 -21.13 26.88
CA THR A 33 16.63 -21.88 27.86
C THR A 33 15.17 -21.42 27.84
N PRO A 34 14.20 -22.23 28.29
CA PRO A 34 12.78 -21.81 28.39
C PRO A 34 12.57 -20.53 29.21
N SER A 35 13.40 -20.31 30.26
CA SER A 35 13.35 -19.09 31.07
C SER A 35 13.82 -17.87 30.27
N LEU A 36 14.91 -18.01 29.50
CA LEU A 36 15.39 -16.94 28.60
C LEU A 36 14.44 -16.64 27.47
N GLN A 37 13.83 -17.65 26.89
CA GLN A 37 12.77 -17.49 25.89
C GLN A 37 11.60 -16.67 26.43
N ARG A 38 11.10 -17.00 27.63
CA ARG A 38 10.04 -16.22 28.27
C ARG A 38 10.46 -14.77 28.51
N SER A 39 11.69 -14.55 28.98
CA SER A 39 12.23 -13.21 29.21
C SER A 39 12.34 -12.42 27.89
N LEU A 40 12.82 -13.02 26.83
CA LEU A 40 12.93 -12.40 25.51
C LEU A 40 11.56 -12.02 24.93
N LEU A 41 10.57 -12.92 25.06
CA LEU A 41 9.21 -12.65 24.61
C LEU A 41 8.53 -11.55 25.43
N ALA A 42 8.81 -11.49 26.75
CA ALA A 42 8.31 -10.43 27.61
C ALA A 42 8.91 -9.06 27.27
N LEU A 43 10.24 -8.99 27.06
CA LEU A 43 10.93 -7.77 26.66
C LEU A 43 10.34 -7.18 25.38
N ARG A 44 10.07 -8.03 24.40
CA ARG A 44 9.58 -7.56 23.09
C ARG A 44 8.14 -7.04 23.13
N LYS A 45 7.31 -7.49 24.08
CA LYS A 45 5.93 -6.97 24.22
C LYS A 45 5.88 -5.51 24.65
N VAL A 46 6.97 -5.00 25.18
CA VAL A 46 7.10 -3.63 25.69
C VAL A 46 7.96 -2.82 24.73
N ALA A 47 7.64 -1.54 24.54
CA ALA A 47 8.40 -0.67 23.65
C ALA A 47 9.84 -0.43 24.19
N PRO A 48 10.84 -0.24 23.30
CA PRO A 48 12.25 -0.09 23.71
C PRO A 48 12.53 1.11 24.62
N ASP A 49 11.73 2.18 24.50
CA ASP A 49 11.85 3.42 25.27
C ASP A 49 11.61 3.21 26.76
N VAL A 50 10.70 2.28 27.14
CA VAL A 50 10.46 1.88 28.55
C VAL A 50 11.72 1.33 29.22
N TYR A 51 12.68 0.85 28.43
CA TYR A 51 13.99 0.38 28.88
C TYR A 51 15.11 1.42 28.67
N GLY A 52 14.74 2.69 28.52
CA GLY A 52 15.70 3.78 28.29
C GLY A 52 16.39 3.73 26.93
N ARG A 53 15.78 3.11 25.93
CA ARG A 53 16.30 3.04 24.56
C ARG A 53 15.56 4.05 23.68
N CYS A 54 16.25 5.07 23.19
CA CYS A 54 15.68 6.09 22.29
C CYS A 54 15.34 5.50 20.90
N ARG A 55 14.43 4.50 20.86
CA ARG A 55 14.04 3.81 19.63
C ARG A 55 12.56 3.39 19.71
N THR A 56 11.89 3.43 18.56
CA THR A 56 10.50 3.00 18.41
C THR A 56 10.35 1.51 18.12
N ARG A 57 11.44 0.81 17.80
CA ARG A 57 11.44 -0.61 17.46
C ARG A 57 12.68 -1.32 17.98
N TRP A 58 12.52 -2.58 18.34
CA TRP A 58 13.62 -3.44 18.74
C TRP A 58 14.51 -3.80 17.55
N SER A 59 15.82 -3.76 17.75
CA SER A 59 16.82 -4.44 16.91
C SER A 59 17.47 -5.57 17.71
N CYS A 60 18.11 -6.53 17.01
CA CYS A 60 18.81 -7.62 17.68
C CYS A 60 19.89 -7.08 18.66
N ALA A 61 20.60 -6.01 18.28
CA ALA A 61 21.59 -5.39 19.14
C ALA A 61 20.98 -4.76 20.41
N THR A 62 19.84 -4.07 20.28
CA THR A 62 19.18 -3.46 21.46
C THR A 62 18.55 -4.49 22.37
N LEU A 63 17.99 -5.59 21.83
CA LEU A 63 17.52 -6.72 22.63
C LEU A 63 18.67 -7.39 23.38
N ALA A 64 19.80 -7.67 22.72
CA ALA A 64 20.97 -8.25 23.34
C ALA A 64 21.53 -7.35 24.48
N LEU A 65 21.63 -6.04 24.22
CA LEU A 65 22.07 -5.08 25.21
C LEU A 65 21.11 -4.98 26.41
N THR A 66 19.81 -5.07 26.17
CA THR A 66 18.81 -5.02 27.27
C THR A 66 18.83 -6.31 28.10
N LEU A 67 19.03 -7.48 27.49
CA LEU A 67 19.25 -8.73 28.22
C LEU A 67 20.52 -8.68 29.05
N LYS A 68 21.62 -8.11 28.51
CA LYS A 68 22.86 -7.89 29.29
C LYS A 68 22.56 -7.03 30.50
N THR A 69 21.88 -5.90 30.34
CA THR A 69 21.58 -4.97 31.45
C THR A 69 20.62 -5.59 32.48
N LYS A 70 19.62 -6.34 32.06
CA LYS A 70 18.58 -6.88 32.96
C LYS A 70 18.90 -8.25 33.57
N ARG A 71 19.69 -9.07 32.89
CA ARG A 71 19.94 -10.47 33.26
C ARG A 71 21.43 -10.83 33.30
N GLY A 72 22.34 -9.89 33.02
CA GLY A 72 23.76 -10.16 32.96
C GLY A 72 24.20 -11.05 31.78
N ILE A 73 23.32 -11.30 30.82
CA ILE A 73 23.58 -12.24 29.73
C ILE A 73 24.16 -11.50 28.52
N GLU A 74 25.42 -11.80 28.23
CA GLU A 74 26.12 -11.21 27.09
C GLU A 74 26.00 -12.07 25.83
N LEU A 75 25.41 -11.50 24.79
CA LEU A 75 25.24 -12.14 23.50
C LEU A 75 25.53 -11.18 22.35
N SER A 76 25.92 -11.75 21.22
CA SER A 76 26.01 -11.01 19.98
C SER A 76 24.61 -10.75 19.38
N ALA A 77 24.49 -9.69 18.57
CA ALA A 77 23.28 -9.42 17.79
C ALA A 77 22.89 -10.60 16.88
N GLU A 78 23.89 -11.34 16.36
CA GLU A 78 23.68 -12.52 15.53
C GLU A 78 23.13 -13.72 16.33
N THR A 79 23.59 -13.93 17.56
CA THR A 79 23.01 -14.94 18.46
C THR A 79 21.56 -14.57 18.79
N MET A 80 21.28 -13.29 19.06
CA MET A 80 19.92 -12.80 19.28
C MET A 80 19.02 -13.04 18.04
N ARG A 81 19.53 -12.77 16.83
CA ARG A 81 18.79 -13.04 15.60
C ARG A 81 18.42 -14.51 15.45
N ARG A 82 19.36 -15.41 15.73
CA ARG A 82 19.11 -16.87 15.70
C ARG A 82 18.04 -17.28 16.72
N TRP A 83 18.14 -16.77 17.93
CA TRP A 83 17.12 -17.03 18.97
C TRP A 83 15.73 -16.54 18.58
N LEU A 84 15.63 -15.36 17.96
CA LEU A 84 14.34 -14.88 17.45
C LEU A 84 13.77 -15.81 16.39
N HIS A 85 14.60 -16.33 15.47
CA HIS A 85 14.15 -17.31 14.49
C HIS A 85 13.75 -18.65 15.13
N GLU A 86 14.50 -19.11 16.13
CA GLU A 86 14.21 -20.35 16.87
C GLU A 86 12.85 -20.29 17.58
N VAL A 87 12.43 -19.10 18.05
CA VAL A 87 11.08 -18.86 18.60
C VAL A 87 10.02 -18.47 17.56
N GLY A 88 10.30 -18.67 16.28
CA GLY A 88 9.36 -18.44 15.18
C GLY A 88 9.20 -16.97 14.78
N TRP A 89 10.13 -16.09 15.15
CA TRP A 89 10.02 -14.67 14.86
C TRP A 89 10.89 -14.28 13.66
N VAL A 90 10.28 -13.54 12.74
CA VAL A 90 10.94 -13.05 11.53
C VAL A 90 10.80 -11.53 11.43
N TRP A 91 11.77 -10.91 10.80
CA TRP A 91 11.75 -9.47 10.52
C TRP A 91 10.74 -9.19 9.41
N LYS A 92 9.67 -8.46 9.71
CA LYS A 92 8.63 -8.08 8.75
C LYS A 92 8.36 -6.58 8.80
N ARG A 93 7.95 -6.01 7.68
CA ARG A 93 7.42 -4.64 7.62
C ARG A 93 6.04 -4.62 8.29
N ALA A 94 5.81 -3.67 9.19
CA ALA A 94 4.49 -3.43 9.77
C ALA A 94 3.51 -2.95 8.68
N LYS A 95 2.25 -3.35 8.83
CA LYS A 95 1.15 -2.79 8.04
C LYS A 95 0.54 -1.63 8.80
N LEU A 96 0.29 -0.52 8.10
CA LEU A 96 -0.53 0.54 8.65
C LEU A 96 -1.99 0.07 8.69
N MET A 97 -2.64 0.33 9.81
CA MET A 97 -4.06 0.10 9.99
C MET A 97 -4.66 1.34 10.66
N ALA A 98 -5.75 1.86 10.11
CA ALA A 98 -6.45 2.97 10.73
C ALA A 98 -6.99 2.51 12.09
N LYS A 99 -6.80 3.35 13.11
CA LYS A 99 -7.26 3.06 14.49
C LYS A 99 -8.78 3.10 14.56
N ASP A 100 -9.38 4.05 13.88
CA ASP A 100 -10.83 4.25 13.85
C ASP A 100 -11.34 3.73 12.51
N ALA A 101 -11.96 2.56 12.53
CA ALA A 101 -12.67 2.05 11.38
C ALA A 101 -13.89 2.95 11.11
N ASP A 102 -14.12 3.31 9.85
CA ASP A 102 -15.33 4.01 9.44
C ASP A 102 -16.58 3.22 9.88
N PRO A 103 -17.46 3.74 10.74
CA PRO A 103 -18.64 3.02 11.19
C PRO A 103 -19.57 2.61 10.04
N LEU A 104 -19.54 3.36 8.94
CA LEU A 104 -20.31 3.07 7.72
C LEU A 104 -19.56 2.21 6.71
N ARG A 105 -18.39 1.63 7.10
CA ARG A 105 -17.56 0.85 6.17
C ARG A 105 -18.32 -0.25 5.47
N VAL A 106 -19.01 -1.07 6.22
CA VAL A 106 -19.78 -2.22 5.69
C VAL A 106 -20.87 -1.74 4.76
N GLU A 107 -21.64 -0.74 5.18
CA GLU A 107 -22.74 -0.18 4.39
C GLU A 107 -22.26 0.42 3.07
N ARG A 108 -21.18 1.20 3.09
CA ARG A 108 -20.60 1.84 1.89
C ARG A 108 -20.10 0.80 0.89
N LEU A 109 -19.34 -0.20 1.37
CA LEU A 109 -18.88 -1.29 0.51
C LEU A 109 -20.06 -2.08 -0.07
N ALA A 110 -21.06 -2.37 0.75
CA ALA A 110 -22.27 -3.09 0.30
C ALA A 110 -23.02 -2.31 -0.77
N ARG A 111 -23.23 -1.01 -0.60
CA ARG A 111 -23.90 -0.15 -1.60
C ARG A 111 -23.16 -0.10 -2.93
N ILE A 112 -21.81 0.04 -2.88
CA ILE A 112 -20.99 0.04 -4.10
C ILE A 112 -21.06 -1.31 -4.79
N ARG A 113 -20.87 -2.42 -4.07
CA ARG A 113 -20.96 -3.78 -4.61
C ARG A 113 -22.35 -4.07 -5.18
N PHE A 114 -23.40 -3.74 -4.44
CA PHE A 114 -24.77 -3.91 -4.89
C PHE A 114 -25.03 -3.18 -6.22
N GLY A 115 -24.60 -1.92 -6.33
CA GLY A 115 -24.72 -1.16 -7.57
C GLY A 115 -23.89 -1.75 -8.71
N PHE A 116 -22.65 -2.18 -8.42
CA PHE A 116 -21.76 -2.76 -9.43
C PHE A 116 -22.26 -4.09 -9.99
N GLU A 117 -22.74 -4.99 -9.15
CA GLU A 117 -23.23 -6.31 -9.57
C GLU A 117 -24.58 -6.24 -10.33
N ARG A 118 -25.28 -5.10 -10.24
CA ARG A 118 -26.61 -4.88 -10.88
C ARG A 118 -26.61 -3.76 -11.90
N LEU A 119 -25.43 -3.34 -12.38
CA LEU A 119 -25.32 -2.35 -13.44
C LEU A 119 -26.11 -2.81 -14.69
N GLN A 120 -26.99 -1.93 -15.15
CA GLN A 120 -27.69 -2.12 -16.41
C GLN A 120 -26.81 -1.73 -17.60
N ALA A 121 -27.15 -2.19 -18.79
CA ALA A 121 -26.40 -1.85 -20.01
C ALA A 121 -26.38 -0.33 -20.31
N CYS A 122 -27.37 0.40 -19.79
CA CYS A 122 -27.47 1.86 -19.89
C CYS A 122 -26.91 2.59 -18.64
N GLU A 123 -26.16 1.93 -17.80
CA GLU A 123 -25.53 2.52 -16.63
C GLU A 123 -23.99 2.31 -16.68
N ALA A 124 -23.26 3.20 -16.07
CA ALA A 124 -21.81 3.04 -15.93
C ALA A 124 -21.37 3.34 -14.48
N MET A 125 -20.34 2.63 -14.02
CA MET A 125 -19.71 2.89 -12.74
C MET A 125 -18.21 3.06 -12.94
N VAL A 126 -17.69 4.19 -12.50
CA VAL A 126 -16.27 4.54 -12.56
C VAL A 126 -15.71 4.76 -11.18
N PHE A 127 -14.51 4.23 -10.92
CA PHE A 127 -13.75 4.45 -9.71
C PHE A 127 -12.74 5.56 -9.98
N ALA A 128 -12.85 6.66 -9.27
CA ALA A 128 -12.03 7.84 -9.48
C ALA A 128 -11.18 8.16 -8.27
N ASP A 129 -9.98 8.70 -8.52
CA ASP A 129 -9.02 9.11 -7.50
C ASP A 129 -7.95 10.00 -8.12
N GLU A 130 -7.11 10.61 -7.26
CA GLU A 130 -6.00 11.45 -7.66
C GLU A 130 -4.67 10.94 -7.11
N ARG A 131 -3.60 11.18 -7.88
CA ARG A 131 -2.25 10.77 -7.51
C ARG A 131 -1.20 11.78 -7.90
N ASP A 132 -0.32 12.10 -6.95
CA ASP A 132 0.81 12.99 -7.20
C ASP A 132 1.91 12.30 -8.03
N ILE A 133 2.34 12.98 -9.08
CA ILE A 133 3.54 12.66 -9.85
C ILE A 133 4.62 13.63 -9.43
N HIS A 134 5.68 13.13 -8.81
CA HIS A 134 6.80 13.95 -8.34
C HIS A 134 7.98 13.81 -9.29
N LEU A 135 8.63 14.94 -9.60
CA LEU A 135 9.87 14.96 -10.38
C LEU A 135 11.03 14.32 -9.63
N VAL A 136 11.02 14.34 -8.30
CA VAL A 136 11.99 13.59 -7.50
C VAL A 136 11.63 12.10 -7.58
N PRO A 137 12.51 11.24 -8.14
CA PRO A 137 12.20 9.84 -8.35
C PRO A 137 12.02 9.10 -7.03
N LYS A 138 11.01 8.26 -6.95
CA LYS A 138 10.89 7.28 -5.86
C LYS A 138 11.82 6.10 -6.16
N VAL A 139 12.70 5.77 -5.21
CA VAL A 139 13.63 4.64 -5.39
C VAL A 139 12.86 3.33 -5.25
N GLY A 140 13.03 2.44 -6.22
CA GLY A 140 12.49 1.09 -6.24
C GLY A 140 13.56 0.04 -6.51
N ALA A 141 13.24 -1.23 -6.25
CA ALA A 141 14.10 -2.34 -6.60
C ALA A 141 14.20 -2.48 -8.13
N ALA A 142 15.39 -2.79 -8.63
CA ALA A 142 15.66 -3.09 -10.02
C ALA A 142 16.74 -4.16 -10.12
N TRP A 143 16.83 -4.83 -11.27
CA TRP A 143 17.92 -5.76 -11.54
C TRP A 143 19.23 -4.99 -11.68
N MET A 144 20.22 -5.37 -10.87
CA MET A 144 21.53 -4.74 -10.83
C MET A 144 22.61 -5.82 -10.76
N PRO A 145 23.82 -5.57 -11.30
CA PRO A 145 24.97 -6.44 -11.08
C PRO A 145 25.25 -6.66 -9.59
N LYS A 146 25.76 -7.81 -9.22
CA LYS A 146 26.21 -8.07 -7.85
C LYS A 146 27.37 -7.12 -7.51
N GLY A 147 27.20 -6.31 -6.49
CA GLY A 147 28.19 -5.32 -6.06
C GLY A 147 27.55 -4.00 -5.61
N PRO A 148 28.12 -2.86 -5.96
CA PRO A 148 27.56 -1.55 -5.58
C PRO A 148 26.20 -1.31 -6.26
N GLN A 149 25.32 -0.61 -5.53
CA GLN A 149 24.00 -0.26 -6.04
C GLN A 149 24.10 0.84 -7.10
N THR A 150 23.20 0.77 -8.10
CA THR A 150 23.05 1.83 -9.09
C THR A 150 22.55 3.11 -8.42
N THR A 151 23.18 4.24 -8.74
CA THR A 151 22.80 5.56 -8.23
C THR A 151 21.78 6.20 -9.16
N ILE A 152 20.69 6.71 -8.61
CA ILE A 152 19.68 7.50 -9.34
C ILE A 152 19.94 8.96 -9.03
N MET A 153 20.24 9.75 -10.06
CA MET A 153 20.48 11.18 -9.92
C MET A 153 19.15 11.92 -9.76
N THR A 154 19.04 12.68 -8.67
CA THR A 154 17.86 13.54 -8.47
C THR A 154 18.02 14.86 -9.22
N PRO A 155 16.96 15.41 -9.85
CA PRO A 155 16.99 16.72 -10.49
C PRO A 155 17.10 17.88 -9.49
N GLY A 156 16.99 17.62 -8.18
CA GLY A 156 17.14 18.63 -7.13
C GLY A 156 15.99 19.63 -6.99
N GLN A 157 14.88 19.41 -7.71
CA GLN A 157 13.72 20.29 -7.72
C GLN A 157 12.48 19.53 -7.27
N HIS A 158 11.76 20.10 -6.28
CA HIS A 158 10.48 19.59 -5.80
C HIS A 158 9.34 20.12 -6.69
N GLN A 159 9.21 19.56 -7.88
CA GLN A 159 8.07 19.81 -8.75
C GLN A 159 7.12 18.62 -8.70
N GLN A 160 5.83 18.90 -8.76
CA GLN A 160 4.80 17.87 -8.80
C GLN A 160 3.68 18.26 -9.76
N HIS A 161 2.95 17.25 -10.20
CA HIS A 161 1.77 17.36 -11.04
C HIS A 161 0.75 16.33 -10.55
N ASP A 162 -0.54 16.64 -10.62
CA ASP A 162 -1.59 15.72 -10.19
C ASP A 162 -2.10 14.92 -11.39
N LEU A 163 -2.08 13.60 -11.26
CA LEU A 163 -2.76 12.67 -12.15
C LEU A 163 -4.10 12.32 -11.55
N ALA A 164 -5.17 12.70 -12.22
CA ALA A 164 -6.47 12.20 -11.91
C ALA A 164 -6.84 11.06 -12.82
N GLY A 165 -7.42 10.04 -12.27
CA GLY A 165 -7.87 8.89 -13.01
C GLY A 165 -9.32 8.54 -12.71
N ALA A 166 -9.98 7.94 -13.69
CA ALA A 166 -11.23 7.22 -13.50
C ALA A 166 -11.14 5.89 -14.25
N LEU A 167 -11.50 4.81 -13.58
CA LEU A 167 -11.43 3.44 -14.08
C LEU A 167 -12.82 2.82 -14.09
N GLU A 168 -13.28 2.40 -15.26
CA GLU A 168 -14.48 1.58 -15.42
C GLU A 168 -14.08 0.10 -15.36
N LEU A 169 -14.49 -0.61 -14.31
CA LEU A 169 -14.08 -2.00 -14.11
C LEU A 169 -14.67 -2.97 -15.15
N THR A 170 -15.86 -2.72 -15.63
CA THR A 170 -16.56 -3.58 -16.59
C THR A 170 -15.86 -3.66 -17.93
N THR A 171 -15.30 -2.55 -18.40
CA THR A 171 -14.61 -2.46 -19.70
C THR A 171 -13.10 -2.36 -19.59
N GLY A 172 -12.57 -2.04 -18.40
CA GLY A 172 -11.16 -1.70 -18.19
C GLY A 172 -10.75 -0.37 -18.80
N ARG A 173 -11.72 0.45 -19.22
CA ARG A 173 -11.46 1.79 -19.77
C ARG A 173 -10.99 2.73 -18.68
N ARG A 174 -10.10 3.60 -19.06
CA ARG A 174 -9.57 4.65 -18.19
C ARG A 174 -9.83 6.01 -18.82
N LEU A 175 -10.13 6.94 -17.94
CA LEU A 175 -10.08 8.36 -18.23
C LEU A 175 -9.02 8.95 -17.32
N HIS A 176 -8.20 9.83 -17.84
CA HIS A 176 -7.19 10.52 -17.05
C HIS A 176 -7.16 11.99 -17.43
N GLY A 177 -6.76 12.78 -16.50
CA GLY A 177 -6.48 14.20 -16.68
C GLY A 177 -5.29 14.59 -15.83
N LEU A 178 -4.49 15.48 -16.32
CA LEU A 178 -3.33 16.00 -15.64
C LEU A 178 -3.57 17.47 -15.31
N GLY A 179 -3.20 17.86 -14.10
CA GLY A 179 -3.36 19.23 -13.62
C GLY A 179 -2.31 19.62 -12.62
N PRO A 180 -2.00 20.93 -12.47
CA PRO A 180 -0.95 21.40 -11.57
C PRO A 180 -1.29 21.22 -10.10
N ARG A 181 -2.56 21.09 -9.74
CA ARG A 181 -3.07 20.92 -8.37
C ARG A 181 -4.45 20.30 -8.33
N ASN A 182 -4.68 19.47 -7.33
CA ASN A 182 -6.01 18.95 -7.04
C ASN A 182 -6.90 20.04 -6.40
N THR A 183 -7.98 20.42 -7.09
CA THR A 183 -8.96 21.43 -6.65
C THR A 183 -10.38 20.98 -6.93
N ASN A 184 -11.36 21.55 -6.24
CA ASN A 184 -12.78 21.30 -6.54
C ASN A 184 -13.18 21.73 -7.96
N ALA A 185 -12.51 22.72 -8.53
CA ALA A 185 -12.71 23.14 -9.92
C ALA A 185 -12.25 22.02 -10.87
N LEU A 186 -11.04 21.49 -10.68
CA LEU A 186 -10.49 20.39 -11.47
C LEU A 186 -11.37 19.14 -11.33
N PHE A 187 -11.87 18.85 -10.14
CA PHE A 187 -12.78 17.72 -9.94
C PHE A 187 -14.12 17.91 -10.69
N ARG A 188 -14.69 19.12 -10.72
CA ARG A 188 -15.90 19.41 -11.54
C ARG A 188 -15.62 19.25 -13.03
N ASP A 189 -14.49 19.72 -13.51
CA ASP A 189 -14.09 19.58 -14.91
C ASP A 189 -14.00 18.08 -15.29
N ARG A 190 -13.52 17.25 -14.36
CA ARG A 190 -13.52 15.78 -14.52
C ARG A 190 -14.91 15.18 -14.54
N LEU A 191 -15.81 15.60 -13.66
CA LEU A 191 -17.20 15.17 -13.69
C LEU A 191 -17.86 15.55 -15.03
N THR A 192 -17.58 16.77 -15.53
CA THR A 192 -18.03 17.19 -16.86
C THR A 192 -17.43 16.33 -17.97
N GLY A 193 -16.14 16.01 -17.88
CA GLY A 193 -15.49 15.09 -18.82
C GLY A 193 -16.08 13.68 -18.80
N LEU A 194 -16.44 13.17 -17.61
CA LEU A 194 -17.16 11.90 -17.47
C LEU A 194 -18.56 11.99 -18.08
N ASP A 195 -19.29 13.09 -17.84
CA ASP A 195 -20.62 13.32 -18.37
C ASP A 195 -20.64 13.34 -19.91
N VAL A 196 -19.65 13.97 -20.53
CA VAL A 196 -19.43 13.97 -21.99
C VAL A 196 -19.06 12.57 -22.50
N ARG A 197 -18.21 11.84 -21.76
CA ARG A 197 -17.72 10.52 -22.17
C ARG A 197 -18.79 9.45 -22.10
N TYR A 198 -19.75 9.62 -21.20
CA TYR A 198 -20.93 8.75 -21.04
C TYR A 198 -22.20 9.55 -21.40
N PRO A 199 -22.49 9.73 -22.69
CA PRO A 199 -23.58 10.61 -23.14
C PRO A 199 -24.94 10.12 -22.68
N ALA A 200 -25.85 11.06 -22.39
CA ALA A 200 -27.16 10.79 -21.80
C ALA A 200 -28.08 9.92 -22.68
N GLU A 201 -27.87 9.97 -23.98
CA GLU A 201 -28.62 9.17 -24.99
C GLU A 201 -28.34 7.67 -24.80
N ARG A 202 -27.19 7.31 -24.27
CA ARG A 202 -26.78 5.91 -24.07
C ARG A 202 -26.74 5.51 -22.60
N TYR A 203 -26.42 6.45 -21.72
CA TYR A 203 -26.22 6.17 -20.31
C TYR A 203 -27.19 6.98 -19.47
N THR A 204 -28.21 6.34 -18.95
CA THR A 204 -29.23 6.96 -18.10
C THR A 204 -28.74 7.27 -16.70
N ARG A 205 -27.67 6.56 -16.26
CA ARG A 205 -27.08 6.76 -14.92
C ARG A 205 -25.57 6.53 -14.93
N LEU A 206 -24.84 7.38 -14.21
CA LEU A 206 -23.41 7.33 -14.05
C LEU A 206 -23.06 7.38 -12.56
N TYR A 207 -22.43 6.32 -12.06
CA TYR A 207 -21.94 6.24 -10.69
C TYR A 207 -20.45 6.60 -10.65
N GLY A 208 -20.08 7.63 -9.89
CA GLY A 208 -18.71 7.97 -9.57
C GLY A 208 -18.37 7.47 -8.18
N VAL A 209 -17.49 6.48 -8.07
CA VAL A 209 -16.99 5.99 -6.78
C VAL A 209 -15.72 6.77 -6.43
N VAL A 210 -15.76 7.53 -5.35
CA VAL A 210 -14.70 8.46 -4.92
C VAL A 210 -14.36 8.27 -3.44
N ASP A 211 -13.22 8.76 -3.00
CA ASP A 211 -12.86 8.80 -1.59
C ASP A 211 -13.64 9.89 -0.81
N ASN A 212 -13.34 10.05 0.47
CA ASN A 212 -14.01 11.02 1.34
C ASN A 212 -13.34 12.39 1.38
N ASP A 213 -12.50 12.77 0.41
CA ASP A 213 -11.88 14.08 0.40
C ASP A 213 -12.94 15.19 0.42
N LYS A 214 -12.57 16.30 1.06
CA LYS A 214 -13.43 17.48 1.20
C LYS A 214 -13.77 18.12 -0.16
N ILE A 215 -12.88 17.99 -1.15
CA ILE A 215 -13.12 18.53 -2.50
C ILE A 215 -14.35 17.89 -3.16
N HIS A 216 -14.60 16.59 -2.95
CA HIS A 216 -15.74 15.86 -3.49
C HIS A 216 -17.08 16.30 -2.85
N LYS A 217 -17.01 16.87 -1.65
CA LYS A 217 -18.16 17.36 -0.87
C LYS A 217 -18.33 18.87 -0.95
N ALA A 218 -17.49 19.56 -1.71
CA ALA A 218 -17.52 21.01 -1.82
C ALA A 218 -18.87 21.50 -2.37
N LYS A 219 -19.33 22.67 -1.89
CA LYS A 219 -20.61 23.27 -2.31
C LYS A 219 -20.74 23.39 -3.84
N ALA A 220 -19.66 23.74 -4.51
CA ALA A 220 -19.63 23.85 -5.97
C ALA A 220 -19.83 22.49 -6.69
N VAL A 221 -19.37 21.38 -6.09
CA VAL A 221 -19.60 20.02 -6.60
C VAL A 221 -21.07 19.63 -6.38
N GLN A 222 -21.63 19.94 -5.21
CA GLN A 222 -23.03 19.66 -4.92
C GLN A 222 -23.98 20.44 -5.86
N GLN A 223 -23.66 21.71 -6.15
CA GLN A 223 -24.40 22.51 -7.11
C GLN A 223 -24.33 21.91 -8.53
N TRP A 224 -23.17 21.44 -8.94
CA TRP A 224 -23.00 20.77 -10.23
C TRP A 224 -23.83 19.48 -10.30
N LEU A 225 -23.78 18.63 -9.26
CA LEU A 225 -24.57 17.39 -9.18
C LEU A 225 -26.09 17.67 -9.22
N ALA A 226 -26.55 18.74 -8.60
CA ALA A 226 -27.97 19.13 -8.63
C ALA A 226 -28.48 19.42 -10.06
N THR A 227 -27.61 19.90 -10.94
CA THR A 227 -27.93 20.14 -12.36
C THR A 227 -27.65 18.91 -13.26
N HIS A 228 -27.05 17.86 -12.72
CA HIS A 228 -26.74 16.62 -13.45
C HIS A 228 -27.26 15.39 -12.69
N PRO A 229 -28.60 15.22 -12.57
CA PRO A 229 -29.22 14.22 -11.69
C PRO A 229 -28.90 12.77 -12.07
N ARG A 230 -28.44 12.51 -13.29
CA ARG A 230 -27.99 11.18 -13.73
C ARG A 230 -26.62 10.79 -13.14
N VAL A 231 -25.84 11.76 -12.62
CA VAL A 231 -24.53 11.50 -12.01
C VAL A 231 -24.68 11.37 -10.50
N MET A 232 -24.24 10.25 -9.96
CA MET A 232 -24.33 9.94 -8.53
C MET A 232 -22.95 9.62 -7.97
N LEU A 233 -22.58 10.27 -6.86
CA LEU A 233 -21.34 9.94 -6.16
C LEU A 233 -21.60 8.90 -5.07
N LEU A 234 -20.81 7.84 -5.08
CA LEU A 234 -20.71 6.83 -4.04
C LEU A 234 -19.37 7.00 -3.32
N PHE A 235 -19.43 7.12 -2.00
CA PHE A 235 -18.23 7.38 -1.21
C PHE A 235 -17.63 6.09 -0.67
N LEU A 236 -16.33 5.88 -0.90
CA LEU A 236 -15.56 4.81 -0.29
C LEU A 236 -15.51 4.96 1.24
N PRO A 237 -15.25 3.89 1.99
CA PRO A 237 -14.94 4.01 3.41
C PRO A 237 -13.71 4.89 3.65
N THR A 238 -13.73 5.65 4.73
CA THR A 238 -12.61 6.52 5.13
C THR A 238 -11.36 5.68 5.38
N TYR A 239 -10.20 6.15 4.93
CA TYR A 239 -8.90 5.47 5.06
C TYR A 239 -8.87 4.02 4.52
N CYS A 240 -9.60 3.73 3.47
CA CYS A 240 -9.68 2.42 2.87
C CYS A 240 -9.24 2.39 1.39
N PRO A 241 -7.97 2.73 1.06
CA PRO A 241 -7.52 2.80 -0.34
C PRO A 241 -7.59 1.44 -1.04
N ARG A 242 -7.49 0.33 -0.30
CA ARG A 242 -7.66 -1.03 -0.86
C ARG A 242 -9.05 -1.27 -1.47
N ALA A 243 -10.05 -0.50 -1.10
CA ALA A 243 -11.38 -0.56 -1.70
C ALA A 243 -11.46 0.16 -3.05
N ASN A 244 -10.47 0.99 -3.40
CA ASN A 244 -10.45 1.69 -4.67
C ASN A 244 -9.58 0.94 -5.70
N PRO A 245 -10.18 0.29 -6.72
CA PRO A 245 -9.43 -0.46 -7.72
C PRO A 245 -8.43 0.38 -8.53
N ILE A 246 -8.66 1.70 -8.69
CA ILE A 246 -7.79 2.59 -9.44
C ILE A 246 -6.41 2.76 -8.78
N GLU A 247 -6.30 2.54 -7.48
CA GLU A 247 -5.01 2.57 -6.77
C GLU A 247 -4.00 1.55 -7.33
N ARG A 248 -4.49 0.42 -7.85
CA ARG A 248 -3.65 -0.57 -8.54
C ARG A 248 -3.13 -0.04 -9.87
N ALA A 249 -3.96 0.73 -10.59
CA ALA A 249 -3.55 1.39 -11.82
C ALA A 249 -2.50 2.47 -11.55
N PHE A 250 -2.67 3.25 -10.49
CA PHE A 250 -1.65 4.22 -10.06
C PHE A 250 -0.36 3.54 -9.60
N GLY A 251 -0.48 2.36 -8.95
CA GLY A 251 0.68 1.53 -8.61
C GLY A 251 1.50 1.16 -9.83
N ASP A 252 0.85 0.75 -10.91
CA ASP A 252 1.49 0.41 -12.18
C ASP A 252 2.18 1.63 -12.83
N VAL A 253 1.52 2.78 -12.88
CA VAL A 253 2.13 4.05 -13.32
C VAL A 253 3.38 4.36 -12.50
N HIS A 254 3.33 4.18 -11.18
CA HIS A 254 4.50 4.38 -10.33
C HIS A 254 5.63 3.41 -10.65
N ASP A 255 5.32 2.14 -10.82
CA ASP A 255 6.33 1.11 -11.06
C ASP A 255 6.98 1.27 -12.44
N CYS A 256 6.21 1.67 -13.45
CA CYS A 256 6.68 1.79 -14.82
C CYS A 256 7.29 3.17 -15.15
N CYS A 257 6.75 4.25 -14.60
CA CYS A 257 7.12 5.61 -15.05
C CYS A 257 7.86 6.41 -13.99
N THR A 258 7.43 6.37 -12.71
CA THR A 258 7.94 7.31 -11.71
C THR A 258 9.01 6.74 -10.78
N ARG A 259 9.18 5.41 -10.73
CA ARG A 259 10.30 4.79 -9.99
C ARG A 259 11.57 4.82 -10.82
N ASN A 260 12.68 5.16 -10.16
CA ASN A 260 14.03 5.15 -10.74
C ASN A 260 14.16 5.95 -12.05
N HIS A 261 13.23 6.86 -12.37
CA HIS A 261 13.31 7.66 -13.58
C HIS A 261 14.49 8.66 -13.50
N GLN A 262 14.98 9.07 -14.65
CA GLN A 262 16.07 10.03 -14.78
C GLN A 262 15.65 11.29 -15.54
N ARG A 263 14.35 11.62 -15.53
CA ARG A 263 13.83 12.81 -16.21
C ARG A 263 14.26 14.07 -15.47
N LYS A 264 14.81 15.03 -16.21
CA LYS A 264 15.29 16.30 -15.66
C LYS A 264 14.19 17.36 -15.53
N ARG A 265 13.06 17.19 -16.23
CA ARG A 265 11.96 18.15 -16.28
C ARG A 265 10.62 17.44 -16.07
N LEU A 266 9.75 18.05 -15.29
CA LEU A 266 8.43 17.52 -15.01
C LEU A 266 7.57 17.27 -16.26
N PRO A 267 7.53 18.15 -17.27
CA PRO A 267 6.74 17.90 -18.49
C PRO A 267 7.14 16.62 -19.23
N ALA A 268 8.43 16.26 -19.23
CA ALA A 268 8.89 15.02 -19.85
C ALA A 268 8.42 13.77 -19.07
N LEU A 269 8.40 13.84 -17.75
CA LEU A 269 7.85 12.76 -16.92
C LEU A 269 6.34 12.63 -17.09
N VAL A 270 5.65 13.76 -17.17
CA VAL A 270 4.20 13.83 -17.40
C VAL A 270 3.85 13.19 -18.74
N ALA A 271 4.59 13.50 -19.81
CA ALA A 271 4.39 12.88 -21.12
C ALA A 271 4.60 11.36 -21.10
N ASP A 272 5.62 10.86 -20.38
CA ASP A 272 5.83 9.41 -20.22
C ASP A 272 4.61 8.75 -19.51
N VAL A 273 4.04 9.41 -18.51
CA VAL A 273 2.85 8.92 -17.78
C VAL A 273 1.63 8.93 -18.69
N GLU A 274 1.42 10.00 -19.48
CA GLU A 274 0.32 10.07 -20.45
C GLU A 274 0.43 8.97 -21.50
N ASP A 275 1.61 8.76 -22.06
CA ASP A 275 1.85 7.70 -23.03
C ASP A 275 1.64 6.32 -22.42
N HIS A 276 2.13 6.08 -21.20
CA HIS A 276 1.92 4.83 -20.50
C HIS A 276 0.44 4.57 -20.27
N VAL A 277 -0.30 5.55 -19.76
CA VAL A 277 -1.75 5.41 -19.52
C VAL A 277 -2.51 5.23 -20.83
N ARG A 278 -2.11 5.87 -21.92
CA ARG A 278 -2.75 5.77 -23.23
C ARG A 278 -2.49 4.43 -23.93
N LEU A 279 -1.26 3.93 -23.87
CA LEU A 279 -0.80 2.76 -24.64
C LEU A 279 -1.07 1.42 -23.92
N ASN A 280 -1.11 1.43 -22.59
CA ASN A 280 -1.32 0.20 -21.81
C ASN A 280 -2.78 0.06 -21.38
N GLY A 281 -3.48 -0.95 -21.89
CA GLY A 281 -4.88 -1.25 -21.54
C GLY A 281 -5.58 -2.08 -22.60
N PRO A 282 -6.84 -2.48 -22.38
CA PRO A 282 -7.65 -2.24 -21.18
C PRO A 282 -7.13 -3.01 -19.95
N TRP A 283 -7.24 -2.41 -18.77
CA TRP A 283 -6.78 -3.01 -17.52
C TRP A 283 -7.89 -3.79 -16.83
N LYS A 284 -7.69 -5.08 -16.70
CA LYS A 284 -8.66 -5.97 -16.06
C LYS A 284 -8.41 -5.98 -14.54
N TYR A 285 -9.14 -5.17 -13.82
CA TYR A 285 -9.21 -5.22 -12.37
C TYR A 285 -10.60 -5.67 -11.91
N THR A 286 -10.65 -6.25 -10.72
CA THR A 286 -11.87 -6.65 -10.04
C THR A 286 -12.02 -5.85 -8.75
N LEU A 287 -13.19 -5.85 -8.16
CA LEU A 287 -13.37 -5.42 -6.79
C LEU A 287 -12.42 -6.21 -5.87
N SER A 288 -11.94 -5.58 -4.81
CA SER A 288 -11.06 -6.24 -3.84
C SER A 288 -11.83 -7.23 -2.97
N ASP A 289 -11.11 -8.12 -2.28
CA ASP A 289 -11.64 -9.06 -1.29
C ASP A 289 -12.48 -8.40 -0.19
N LEU A 290 -12.22 -7.12 0.10
CA LEU A 290 -12.98 -6.35 1.10
C LEU A 290 -14.48 -6.26 0.77
N TYR A 291 -14.85 -6.25 -0.49
CA TYR A 291 -16.23 -6.21 -0.93
C TYR A 291 -16.98 -7.53 -0.72
N TYR A 292 -16.25 -8.62 -0.49
CA TYR A 292 -16.78 -9.99 -0.33
C TYR A 292 -16.63 -10.52 1.10
N GLU A 293 -16.27 -9.67 2.06
CA GLU A 293 -16.29 -10.02 3.48
C GLU A 293 -17.70 -10.43 3.93
N PRO A 294 -17.84 -11.38 4.86
CA PRO A 294 -19.16 -11.88 5.29
C PRO A 294 -20.14 -10.79 5.70
N ALA A 295 -19.68 -9.80 6.48
CA ALA A 295 -20.52 -8.68 6.90
C ALA A 295 -21.01 -7.82 5.73
N VAL A 296 -20.17 -7.59 4.72
CA VAL A 296 -20.55 -6.86 3.50
C VAL A 296 -21.54 -7.67 2.68
N THR A 297 -21.34 -8.97 2.57
CA THR A 297 -22.25 -9.87 1.83
C THR A 297 -23.65 -9.86 2.45
N ALA A 298 -23.75 -10.01 3.76
CA ALA A 298 -25.04 -9.93 4.47
C ALA A 298 -25.71 -8.55 4.28
N ALA A 299 -24.95 -7.47 4.29
CA ALA A 299 -25.50 -6.14 4.04
C ALA A 299 -26.00 -5.97 2.58
N VAL A 300 -25.34 -6.59 1.60
CA VAL A 300 -25.81 -6.60 0.20
C VAL A 300 -27.15 -7.33 0.07
N GLU A 301 -27.31 -8.45 0.77
CA GLU A 301 -28.56 -9.22 0.79
C GLU A 301 -29.71 -8.41 1.42
N ASN A 302 -29.45 -7.70 2.51
CA ASN A 302 -30.42 -6.80 3.13
C ASN A 302 -30.87 -5.68 2.19
N ILE A 303 -29.92 -5.01 1.52
CA ILE A 303 -30.24 -3.97 0.51
C ILE A 303 -31.11 -4.55 -0.62
N ALA A 304 -30.82 -5.77 -1.05
CA ALA A 304 -31.62 -6.45 -2.08
C ALA A 304 -33.06 -6.70 -1.61
N ALA A 305 -33.23 -7.20 -0.39
CA ALA A 305 -34.55 -7.48 0.20
C ALA A 305 -35.39 -6.20 0.37
N GLU A 306 -34.78 -5.13 0.88
CA GLU A 306 -35.46 -3.82 1.02
C GLU A 306 -35.96 -3.27 -0.32
N LYS A 307 -35.15 -3.37 -1.38
CA LYS A 307 -35.57 -2.91 -2.72
C LYS A 307 -36.67 -3.77 -3.31
N HIS A 308 -36.67 -5.10 -3.10
CA HIS A 308 -37.73 -5.95 -3.53
C HIS A 308 -39.05 -5.62 -2.81
N ALA A 309 -39.01 -5.35 -1.51
CA ALA A 309 -40.15 -4.94 -0.74
C ALA A 309 -40.75 -3.59 -1.21
N GLN A 310 -39.88 -2.62 -1.59
CA GLN A 310 -40.32 -1.31 -2.13
C GLN A 310 -40.94 -1.39 -3.53
N VAL A 311 -40.60 -2.38 -4.32
CA VAL A 311 -41.17 -2.60 -5.66
C VAL A 311 -42.49 -3.36 -5.59
N ALA A 312 -42.70 -4.14 -4.53
CA ALA A 312 -43.90 -4.94 -4.31
C ALA A 312 -45.05 -4.20 -3.56
N ALA A 313 -44.75 -3.02 -2.97
CA ALA A 313 -45.68 -2.13 -2.29
C ALA A 313 -46.16 -1.00 -3.21
#